data_bb56207ac3e9c79089eece813a10ca38
#
_entry.id   bb56207ac3e9c79089eece813a10ca38
#
_cell.length_a   1.000
_cell.length_b   1.000
_cell.length_c   1.000
_cell.angle_alpha   90.00
_cell.angle_beta   90.00
_cell.angle_gamma   90.00
#
_symmetry.space_group_name_H-M   'P 1'
#
loop_
_entity.id
_entity.type
_entity.pdbx_description
1 polymer ?
#
loop_
_entity_poly.entity_id
_entity_poly.type
_entity_poly.pdbx_seq_one_letter_code
_entity_poly.pdbx_strand_id
1 'polypeptide(L)'
;PQFAYSLMAINLINGQRAELEAGLTHLKVEMGWKVNPNADPAYDLDASTFLLGSNGQIENEYDFVFYGSGNQVQALDENGKPLYDEEGNAVMRPISVDKSVLGSIDDLGDDDDNTGEGNEEIEVDLTKTSSHVNEILFTASIYWSPSDANDPHNAPRMKYNFGQVRDAYIQIKNAVNGEVICRYDLDEDFSTDKGVELGRYNRLAQKGKYKQE
;
A
#
# COMPACT_ATOMS: atom_id res chain seq x y z
N PRO A 1 -12.68 13.46 34.59
CA PRO A 1 -11.42 13.31 33.87
C PRO A 1 -11.56 12.05 33.03
N GLN A 2 -11.73 12.26 31.73
CA GLN A 2 -11.79 11.21 30.73
C GLN A 2 -10.34 10.83 30.46
N PHE A 3 -9.91 9.66 30.94
CA PHE A 3 -8.63 9.10 30.58
C PHE A 3 -8.70 8.72 29.11
N ALA A 4 -8.07 9.51 28.25
CA ALA A 4 -7.78 9.11 26.89
C ALA A 4 -6.75 7.95 26.98
N TYR A 5 -7.21 6.73 26.85
CA TYR A 5 -6.32 5.61 26.55
C TYR A 5 -5.81 5.88 25.13
N SER A 6 -4.56 6.32 24.98
CA SER A 6 -3.83 6.19 23.73
C SER A 6 -3.75 4.68 23.47
N LEU A 7 -4.54 4.19 22.51
CA LEU A 7 -4.39 2.83 22.02
C LEU A 7 -2.99 2.73 21.42
N MET A 8 -2.13 1.98 22.07
CA MET A 8 -0.80 1.68 21.51
C MET A 8 -1.02 0.87 20.23
N ALA A 9 -0.34 1.29 19.16
CA ALA A 9 -0.37 0.54 17.91
C ALA A 9 -0.03 -0.94 18.13
N ILE A 10 -0.78 -1.82 17.48
CA ILE A 10 -0.54 -3.27 17.56
C ILE A 10 0.60 -3.60 16.60
N ASN A 11 1.71 -4.12 17.13
CA ASN A 11 2.76 -4.69 16.29
C ASN A 11 2.37 -6.12 15.90
N LEU A 12 2.16 -6.33 14.62
CA LEU A 12 1.79 -7.63 14.06
C LEU A 12 3.04 -8.41 13.64
N ILE A 13 2.92 -9.74 13.70
CA ILE A 13 3.85 -10.67 13.07
C ILE A 13 3.15 -11.42 11.95
N ASN A 14 3.90 -12.07 11.07
CA ASN A 14 3.37 -12.81 9.94
C ASN A 14 2.26 -13.78 10.36
N GLY A 15 1.11 -13.71 9.65
CA GLY A 15 -0.07 -14.51 9.92
C GLY A 15 -0.95 -14.06 11.09
N GLN A 16 -0.57 -13.03 11.81
CA GLN A 16 -1.35 -12.49 12.93
C GLN A 16 -2.53 -11.64 12.44
N ARG A 17 -3.59 -11.58 13.24
CA ARG A 17 -4.80 -10.79 12.97
C ARG A 17 -5.00 -9.73 14.04
N ALA A 18 -5.50 -8.58 13.63
CA ALA A 18 -5.96 -7.52 14.52
C ALA A 18 -7.42 -7.17 14.18
N GLU A 19 -8.22 -6.90 15.20
CA GLU A 19 -9.55 -6.34 15.02
C GLU A 19 -9.44 -4.81 14.91
N LEU A 20 -10.16 -4.26 13.94
CA LEU A 20 -10.24 -2.82 13.76
C LEU A 20 -11.46 -2.28 14.52
N GLU A 21 -11.38 -1.03 14.97
CA GLU A 21 -12.47 -0.38 15.70
C GLU A 21 -13.78 -0.40 14.91
N ALA A 22 -14.88 -0.66 15.62
CA ALA A 22 -16.22 -0.48 15.07
C ALA A 22 -16.43 1.00 14.69
N GLY A 23 -16.89 1.24 13.46
CA GLY A 23 -17.11 2.60 12.95
C GLY A 23 -15.93 3.20 12.20
N LEU A 24 -14.82 2.50 12.08
CA LEU A 24 -13.72 2.91 11.19
C LEU A 24 -14.21 2.93 9.75
N THR A 25 -14.12 4.08 9.11
CA THR A 25 -14.64 4.32 7.76
C THR A 25 -13.56 4.61 6.73
N HIS A 26 -12.44 5.19 7.16
CA HIS A 26 -11.35 5.59 6.29
C HIS A 26 -10.03 5.05 6.82
N LEU A 27 -9.30 4.35 5.96
CA LEU A 27 -7.99 3.81 6.25
C LEU A 27 -6.93 4.49 5.39
N LYS A 28 -5.76 4.65 5.96
CA LYS A 28 -4.53 4.96 5.26
C LYS A 28 -3.56 3.82 5.47
N VAL A 29 -3.12 3.21 4.38
CA VAL A 29 -2.13 2.13 4.39
C VAL A 29 -0.84 2.72 3.89
N GLU A 30 0.16 2.79 4.74
CA GLU A 30 1.48 3.31 4.42
C GLU A 30 2.47 2.17 4.34
N MET A 31 3.27 2.15 3.29
CA MET A 31 4.44 1.30 3.15
C MET A 31 5.67 2.20 3.10
N GLY A 32 6.65 1.90 3.93
CA GLY A 32 7.93 2.61 3.94
C GLY A 32 9.10 1.64 3.89
N TRP A 33 10.23 2.09 3.38
CA TRP A 33 11.48 1.33 3.33
C TRP A 33 12.68 2.26 3.30
N LYS A 34 13.85 1.71 3.61
CA LYS A 34 15.13 2.39 3.43
C LYS A 34 15.86 1.85 2.21
N VAL A 35 16.39 2.75 1.42
CA VAL A 35 17.23 2.39 0.29
C VAL A 35 18.53 1.78 0.82
N ASN A 36 18.92 0.63 0.26
CA ASN A 36 20.21 0.04 0.54
C ASN A 36 21.30 0.85 -0.21
N PRO A 37 22.25 1.50 0.48
CA PRO A 37 23.28 2.31 -0.15
C PRO A 37 24.20 1.51 -1.09
N ASN A 38 24.14 0.17 -1.04
CA ASN A 38 24.87 -0.71 -1.94
C ASN A 38 24.06 -1.15 -3.16
N ALA A 39 22.80 -0.73 -3.27
CA ALA A 39 21.96 -0.99 -4.44
C ALA A 39 22.12 0.16 -5.44
N ASP A 40 22.56 -0.18 -6.64
CA ASP A 40 22.68 0.74 -7.76
C ASP A 40 22.18 0.00 -9.03
N PRO A 41 21.07 0.42 -9.63
CA PRO A 41 20.17 1.49 -9.17
C PRO A 41 19.44 1.15 -7.86
N ALA A 42 18.85 2.15 -7.20
CA ALA A 42 18.02 1.96 -6.02
C ALA A 42 16.82 1.04 -6.31
N TYR A 43 16.27 0.40 -5.25
CA TYR A 43 14.99 -0.32 -5.43
C TYR A 43 13.90 0.71 -5.56
N ASP A 44 12.87 0.26 -6.25
CA ASP A 44 11.60 0.93 -6.36
C ASP A 44 10.53 -0.09 -5.91
N LEU A 45 9.80 0.24 -4.86
CA LEU A 45 8.78 -0.63 -4.30
C LEU A 45 7.40 -0.07 -4.61
N ASP A 46 6.59 -0.87 -5.29
CA ASP A 46 5.21 -0.53 -5.63
C ASP A 46 4.23 -1.19 -4.68
N ALA A 47 3.36 -0.40 -4.06
CA ALA A 47 2.20 -0.90 -3.36
C ALA A 47 1.01 -1.06 -4.31
N SER A 48 0.31 -2.16 -4.16
CA SER A 48 -0.88 -2.47 -4.96
C SER A 48 -2.02 -2.98 -4.09
N THR A 49 -3.24 -2.85 -4.61
CA THR A 49 -4.44 -3.28 -3.88
C THR A 49 -5.36 -4.08 -4.80
N PHE A 50 -5.88 -5.19 -4.29
CA PHE A 50 -6.90 -6.00 -4.97
C PHE A 50 -8.19 -5.97 -4.16
N LEU A 51 -9.31 -5.62 -4.79
CA LEU A 51 -10.63 -5.73 -4.23
C LEU A 51 -11.22 -7.10 -4.63
N LEU A 52 -11.27 -8.02 -3.68
CA LEU A 52 -11.59 -9.41 -3.92
C LEU A 52 -13.05 -9.73 -3.56
N GLY A 53 -13.74 -10.42 -4.47
CA GLY A 53 -15.06 -10.97 -4.24
C GLY A 53 -15.04 -12.23 -3.33
N SER A 54 -16.20 -12.87 -3.15
CA SER A 54 -16.35 -14.06 -2.31
C SER A 54 -15.56 -15.27 -2.80
N ASN A 55 -15.21 -15.28 -4.09
CA ASN A 55 -14.38 -16.32 -4.73
C ASN A 55 -12.86 -16.06 -4.62
N GLY A 56 -12.47 -14.96 -3.94
CA GLY A 56 -11.06 -14.55 -3.82
C GLY A 56 -10.45 -13.96 -5.09
N GLN A 57 -11.29 -13.52 -6.02
CA GLN A 57 -10.85 -12.92 -7.30
C GLN A 57 -11.43 -11.52 -7.48
N ILE A 58 -10.77 -10.72 -8.32
CA ILE A 58 -11.32 -9.45 -8.81
C ILE A 58 -12.47 -9.71 -9.79
N GLU A 59 -13.49 -8.87 -9.79
CA GLU A 59 -14.60 -8.94 -10.76
C GLU A 59 -14.39 -8.01 -11.96
N ASN A 60 -13.59 -6.96 -11.78
CA ASN A 60 -13.26 -5.98 -12.80
C ASN A 60 -11.75 -5.75 -12.81
N GLU A 61 -11.17 -5.42 -13.97
CA GLU A 61 -9.73 -5.14 -14.06
C GLU A 61 -9.28 -3.99 -13.16
N TYR A 62 -10.13 -2.99 -12.93
CA TYR A 62 -9.84 -1.85 -12.05
C TYR A 62 -10.14 -2.12 -10.57
N ASP A 63 -10.53 -3.34 -10.21
CA ASP A 63 -10.45 -3.85 -8.84
C ASP A 63 -9.00 -4.21 -8.45
N PHE A 64 -8.08 -4.21 -9.42
CA PHE A 64 -6.64 -4.20 -9.21
C PHE A 64 -6.13 -2.76 -9.39
N VAL A 65 -5.74 -2.14 -8.27
CA VAL A 65 -5.28 -0.76 -8.19
C VAL A 65 -3.78 -0.73 -8.01
N PHE A 66 -3.07 -0.24 -9.01
CA PHE A 66 -1.61 -0.13 -9.04
C PHE A 66 -1.19 1.02 -9.97
N TYR A 67 0.07 1.43 -9.96
CA TYR A 67 0.58 2.58 -10.74
C TYR A 67 0.23 2.51 -12.24
N GLY A 68 0.25 1.31 -12.83
CA GLY A 68 -0.08 1.09 -14.24
C GLY A 68 -1.57 0.94 -14.56
N SER A 69 -2.47 1.11 -13.58
CA SER A 69 -3.91 1.00 -13.78
C SER A 69 -4.43 2.05 -14.75
N GLY A 70 -5.26 1.64 -15.71
CA GLY A 70 -5.87 2.55 -16.69
C GLY A 70 -6.93 3.49 -16.09
N ASN A 71 -7.46 3.19 -14.90
CA ASN A 71 -8.42 4.04 -14.20
C ASN A 71 -7.69 4.94 -13.20
N GLN A 72 -7.61 6.22 -13.51
CA GLN A 72 -6.84 7.18 -12.72
C GLN A 72 -7.63 8.46 -12.45
N VAL A 73 -7.25 9.15 -11.39
CA VAL A 73 -7.79 10.45 -11.01
C VAL A 73 -6.63 11.39 -10.67
N GLN A 74 -6.81 12.68 -10.89
CA GLN A 74 -5.81 13.67 -10.50
C GLN A 74 -5.64 13.69 -8.97
N ALA A 75 -4.40 13.61 -8.53
CA ALA A 75 -4.05 13.73 -7.11
C ALA A 75 -4.36 15.14 -6.59
N LEU A 76 -4.69 15.21 -5.32
CA LEU A 76 -4.95 16.47 -4.62
C LEU A 76 -3.90 16.67 -3.52
N ASP A 77 -3.55 17.91 -3.25
CA ASP A 77 -2.74 18.30 -2.11
C ASP A 77 -3.53 18.20 -0.78
N GLU A 78 -2.87 18.49 0.33
CA GLU A 78 -3.47 18.50 1.67
C GLU A 78 -4.65 19.48 1.83
N ASN A 79 -4.74 20.48 0.94
CA ASN A 79 -5.81 21.48 0.92
C ASN A 79 -6.93 21.12 -0.09
N GLY A 80 -6.84 19.95 -0.73
CA GLY A 80 -7.80 19.48 -1.73
C GLY A 80 -7.67 20.16 -3.10
N LYS A 81 -6.51 20.75 -3.40
CA LYS A 81 -6.22 21.35 -4.72
C LYS A 81 -5.51 20.35 -5.63
N PRO A 82 -5.78 20.40 -6.95
CA PRO A 82 -5.09 19.57 -7.91
C PRO A 82 -3.56 19.70 -7.84
N LEU A 83 -2.87 18.57 -7.78
CA LEU A 83 -1.42 18.49 -7.84
C LEU A 83 -0.91 18.52 -9.27
N TYR A 84 0.22 19.19 -9.46
CA TYR A 84 0.98 19.26 -10.70
C TYR A 84 2.45 19.01 -10.39
N ASP A 85 3.14 18.34 -11.32
CA ASP A 85 4.59 18.17 -11.25
C ASP A 85 5.34 19.49 -11.58
N GLU A 86 6.67 19.45 -11.52
CA GLU A 86 7.52 20.62 -11.83
C GLU A 86 7.39 21.08 -13.28
N GLU A 87 7.00 20.20 -14.18
CA GLU A 87 6.78 20.50 -15.60
C GLU A 87 5.37 21.04 -15.87
N GLY A 88 4.49 21.05 -14.87
CA GLY A 88 3.10 21.51 -14.97
C GLY A 88 2.11 20.46 -15.45
N ASN A 89 2.49 19.18 -15.51
CA ASN A 89 1.58 18.08 -15.82
C ASN A 89 0.77 17.70 -14.58
N ALA A 90 -0.46 17.23 -14.80
CA ALA A 90 -1.30 16.74 -13.71
C ALA A 90 -0.68 15.46 -13.09
N VAL A 91 -0.45 15.46 -11.79
CA VAL A 91 -0.05 14.26 -11.07
C VAL A 91 -1.28 13.36 -10.94
N MET A 92 -1.17 12.12 -11.42
CA MET A 92 -2.27 11.16 -11.44
C MET A 92 -2.02 10.07 -10.41
N ARG A 93 -3.12 9.49 -9.90
CA ARG A 93 -3.06 8.30 -9.04
C ARG A 93 -4.16 7.31 -9.43
N PRO A 94 -3.90 6.00 -9.30
CA PRO A 94 -4.87 4.99 -9.67
C PRO A 94 -6.05 4.97 -8.69
N ILE A 95 -7.23 4.59 -9.19
CA ILE A 95 -8.46 4.51 -8.39
C ILE A 95 -9.25 3.26 -8.77
N SER A 96 -9.89 2.61 -7.79
CA SER A 96 -10.78 1.48 -8.02
C SER A 96 -12.07 1.90 -8.73
N VAL A 97 -12.77 0.92 -9.33
CA VAL A 97 -14.06 1.14 -10.02
C VAL A 97 -15.09 1.81 -9.10
N ASP A 98 -15.20 1.33 -7.88
CA ASP A 98 -16.15 1.85 -6.88
C ASP A 98 -15.64 3.11 -6.18
N LYS A 99 -14.45 3.59 -6.53
CA LYS A 99 -13.78 4.76 -5.97
C LYS A 99 -13.50 4.64 -4.46
N SER A 100 -13.46 3.44 -3.94
CA SER A 100 -13.16 3.20 -2.53
C SER A 100 -11.67 3.18 -2.23
N VAL A 101 -10.83 2.85 -3.23
CA VAL A 101 -9.38 2.76 -3.08
C VAL A 101 -8.70 3.74 -4.02
N LEU A 102 -7.89 4.62 -3.44
CA LEU A 102 -6.92 5.46 -4.14
C LEU A 102 -5.53 4.86 -3.93
N GLY A 103 -4.88 4.46 -5.00
CA GLY A 103 -3.51 3.97 -4.96
C GLY A 103 -2.50 5.08 -4.71
N SER A 104 -1.26 4.70 -4.48
CA SER A 104 -0.17 5.64 -4.27
C SER A 104 0.05 6.54 -5.48
N ILE A 105 0.57 7.74 -5.22
CA ILE A 105 1.31 8.49 -6.23
C ILE A 105 2.64 7.76 -6.35
N ASP A 106 3.07 7.49 -7.58
CA ASP A 106 4.31 6.79 -7.85
C ASP A 106 5.51 7.56 -7.25
N ASP A 107 6.18 6.92 -6.30
CA ASP A 107 7.39 7.45 -5.66
C ASP A 107 8.58 6.65 -6.17
N LEU A 108 9.30 7.21 -7.10
CA LEU A 108 10.45 6.55 -7.73
C LEU A 108 11.64 6.32 -6.79
N GLY A 109 11.53 6.70 -5.51
CA GLY A 109 12.61 6.58 -4.52
C GLY A 109 13.83 7.45 -4.84
N ASP A 110 13.68 8.37 -5.77
CA ASP A 110 14.73 9.25 -6.29
C ASP A 110 14.73 10.62 -5.59
N ASP A 111 14.29 10.66 -4.33
CA ASP A 111 14.26 11.90 -3.59
C ASP A 111 15.64 12.55 -3.53
N ASP A 112 15.74 13.75 -4.08
CA ASP A 112 16.93 14.63 -4.09
C ASP A 112 17.44 14.97 -2.66
N ASP A 113 16.73 14.51 -1.62
CA ASP A 113 17.08 14.81 -0.23
C ASP A 113 18.09 13.84 0.39
N ASN A 114 18.55 12.82 -0.34
CA ASN A 114 19.52 11.82 0.12
C ASN A 114 19.10 11.06 1.40
N THR A 115 17.83 11.07 1.79
CA THR A 115 17.39 10.33 2.98
C THR A 115 17.39 8.83 2.72
N GLY A 116 17.28 8.42 1.46
CA GLY A 116 17.22 7.02 1.07
C GLY A 116 15.99 6.31 1.62
N GLU A 117 14.91 7.05 1.85
CA GLU A 117 13.64 6.54 2.35
C GLU A 117 12.61 6.65 1.23
N GLY A 118 11.95 5.55 0.90
CA GLY A 118 10.80 5.53 0.01
C GLY A 118 9.52 5.38 0.81
N ASN A 119 8.44 5.91 0.30
CA ASN A 119 7.13 5.86 0.96
C ASN A 119 6.01 5.75 -0.07
N GLU A 120 5.11 4.80 0.13
CA GLU A 120 3.89 4.66 -0.64
C GLU A 120 2.66 4.70 0.27
N GLU A 121 1.60 5.34 -0.20
CA GLU A 121 0.40 5.56 0.59
C GLU A 121 -0.86 5.22 -0.21
N ILE A 122 -1.66 4.27 0.31
CA ILE A 122 -2.95 3.89 -0.24
C ILE A 122 -4.05 4.40 0.70
N GLU A 123 -5.05 5.07 0.14
CA GLU A 123 -6.23 5.52 0.88
C GLU A 123 -7.42 4.61 0.59
N VAL A 124 -8.18 4.26 1.64
CA VAL A 124 -9.37 3.42 1.52
C VAL A 124 -10.55 4.09 2.20
N ASP A 125 -11.61 4.34 1.43
CA ASP A 125 -12.92 4.78 1.92
C ASP A 125 -13.87 3.58 1.98
N LEU A 126 -13.99 2.97 3.14
CA LEU A 126 -14.83 1.79 3.35
C LEU A 126 -16.32 2.05 3.12
N THR A 127 -16.75 3.31 3.15
CA THR A 127 -18.15 3.68 2.90
C THR A 127 -18.54 3.55 1.44
N LYS A 128 -17.56 3.63 0.53
CA LYS A 128 -17.74 3.49 -0.93
C LYS A 128 -17.54 2.08 -1.44
N THR A 129 -16.95 1.19 -0.62
CA THR A 129 -16.60 -0.15 -1.07
C THR A 129 -17.84 -0.93 -1.50
N SER A 130 -17.83 -1.41 -2.74
CA SER A 130 -18.92 -2.17 -3.35
C SER A 130 -19.32 -3.41 -2.54
N SER A 131 -20.59 -3.80 -2.61
CA SER A 131 -21.14 -4.91 -1.82
C SER A 131 -20.55 -6.27 -2.19
N HIS A 132 -20.05 -6.45 -3.43
CA HIS A 132 -19.42 -7.69 -3.88
C HIS A 132 -18.02 -7.89 -3.27
N VAL A 133 -17.35 -6.82 -2.83
CA VAL A 133 -16.01 -6.89 -2.24
C VAL A 133 -16.08 -7.45 -0.84
N ASN A 134 -15.46 -8.59 -0.62
CA ASN A 134 -15.35 -9.25 0.68
C ASN A 134 -14.02 -8.99 1.38
N GLU A 135 -12.95 -8.88 0.62
CA GLU A 135 -11.61 -8.61 1.13
C GLU A 135 -10.93 -7.52 0.32
N ILE A 136 -10.11 -6.74 0.97
CA ILE A 136 -9.16 -5.81 0.34
C ILE A 136 -7.77 -6.32 0.67
N LEU A 137 -7.04 -6.76 -0.35
CA LEU A 137 -5.69 -7.31 -0.24
C LEU A 137 -4.67 -6.24 -0.62
N PHE A 138 -3.71 -5.99 0.25
CA PHE A 138 -2.58 -5.10 0.01
C PHE A 138 -1.34 -5.92 -0.29
N THR A 139 -0.60 -5.53 -1.33
CA THR A 139 0.64 -6.19 -1.74
C THR A 139 1.72 -5.17 -2.01
N ALA A 140 2.97 -5.60 -1.96
CA ALA A 140 4.12 -4.85 -2.44
C ALA A 140 4.91 -5.69 -3.44
N SER A 141 5.49 -5.03 -4.43
CA SER A 141 6.43 -5.63 -5.37
C SER A 141 7.65 -4.75 -5.58
N ILE A 142 8.76 -5.36 -5.96
CA ILE A 142 9.94 -4.62 -6.39
C ILE A 142 9.79 -4.40 -7.89
N TYR A 143 9.76 -3.13 -8.29
CA TYR A 143 9.62 -2.76 -9.70
C TYR A 143 10.81 -3.24 -10.54
N TRP A 144 10.50 -3.73 -11.70
CA TRP A 144 11.42 -3.94 -12.81
C TRP A 144 10.66 -3.91 -14.13
N SER A 145 11.33 -3.51 -15.20
CA SER A 145 10.77 -3.51 -16.55
C SER A 145 11.51 -4.50 -17.45
N PRO A 146 10.84 -5.15 -18.41
CA PRO A 146 11.52 -5.95 -19.43
C PRO A 146 12.60 -5.19 -20.21
N SER A 147 12.46 -3.87 -20.34
CA SER A 147 13.47 -3.01 -20.96
C SER A 147 14.75 -2.93 -20.14
N ASP A 148 14.69 -3.11 -18.82
CA ASP A 148 15.85 -3.07 -17.93
C ASP A 148 16.87 -4.16 -18.27
N ALA A 149 16.41 -5.30 -18.80
CA ALA A 149 17.27 -6.40 -19.22
C ALA A 149 18.33 -5.98 -20.27
N ASN A 150 18.03 -4.97 -21.06
CA ASN A 150 18.89 -4.46 -22.14
C ASN A 150 19.65 -3.18 -21.74
N ASP A 151 19.37 -2.63 -20.56
CA ASP A 151 20.07 -1.48 -20.01
C ASP A 151 21.08 -1.95 -18.94
N PRO A 152 22.40 -1.82 -19.17
CA PRO A 152 23.40 -2.26 -18.20
C PRO A 152 23.27 -1.63 -16.82
N HIS A 153 22.75 -0.40 -16.74
CA HIS A 153 22.53 0.31 -15.48
C HIS A 153 21.35 -0.27 -14.71
N ASN A 154 20.24 -0.55 -15.39
CA ASN A 154 19.01 -1.03 -14.77
C ASN A 154 18.90 -2.56 -14.65
N ALA A 155 19.69 -3.32 -15.42
CA ALA A 155 19.69 -4.80 -15.39
C ALA A 155 19.79 -5.42 -13.97
N PRO A 156 20.50 -4.83 -12.99
CA PRO A 156 20.53 -5.34 -11.63
C PRO A 156 19.15 -5.42 -10.96
N ARG A 157 18.18 -4.57 -11.30
CA ARG A 157 16.80 -4.58 -10.75
C ARG A 157 16.12 -5.94 -10.92
N MET A 158 16.41 -6.64 -12.01
CA MET A 158 15.84 -7.97 -12.27
C MET A 158 16.22 -9.03 -11.23
N LYS A 159 17.26 -8.78 -10.44
CA LYS A 159 17.77 -9.72 -9.42
C LYS A 159 17.39 -9.33 -8.00
N TYR A 160 16.77 -8.16 -7.81
CA TYR A 160 16.39 -7.69 -6.49
C TYR A 160 15.27 -8.55 -5.88
N ASN A 161 15.30 -8.66 -4.58
CA ASN A 161 14.30 -9.34 -3.76
C ASN A 161 14.18 -8.65 -2.39
N PHE A 162 13.16 -8.98 -1.64
CA PHE A 162 12.90 -8.35 -0.35
C PHE A 162 13.98 -8.58 0.71
N GLY A 163 14.82 -9.62 0.58
CA GLY A 163 15.97 -9.83 1.45
C GLY A 163 17.06 -8.75 1.33
N GLN A 164 17.01 -7.92 0.30
CA GLN A 164 17.94 -6.79 0.09
C GLN A 164 17.34 -5.47 0.55
N VAL A 165 16.02 -5.38 0.69
CA VAL A 165 15.30 -4.21 1.20
C VAL A 165 15.59 -4.07 2.70
N ARG A 166 15.70 -2.84 3.19
CA ARG A 166 16.01 -2.54 4.59
C ARG A 166 14.89 -1.74 5.22
N ASP A 167 14.63 -2.04 6.50
CA ASP A 167 13.67 -1.33 7.34
C ASP A 167 12.28 -1.15 6.67
N ALA A 168 11.89 -2.14 5.84
CA ALA A 168 10.59 -2.11 5.20
C ALA A 168 9.47 -2.42 6.19
N TYR A 169 8.41 -1.65 6.11
CA TYR A 169 7.24 -1.83 6.95
C TYR A 169 5.95 -1.48 6.22
N ILE A 170 4.86 -2.02 6.72
CA ILE A 170 3.50 -1.55 6.44
C ILE A 170 2.83 -1.14 7.75
N GLN A 171 2.08 -0.06 7.72
CA GLN A 171 1.21 0.31 8.83
C GLN A 171 -0.16 0.77 8.34
N ILE A 172 -1.17 0.52 9.16
CA ILE A 172 -2.53 0.96 8.90
C ILE A 172 -2.86 2.05 9.91
N LYS A 173 -3.33 3.18 9.40
CA LYS A 173 -3.80 4.32 10.17
C LYS A 173 -5.29 4.51 10.00
N ASN A 174 -5.93 5.05 11.03
CA ASN A 174 -7.21 5.70 10.89
C ASN A 174 -6.98 7.04 10.15
N ALA A 175 -7.50 7.17 8.93
CA ALA A 175 -7.28 8.36 8.11
C ALA A 175 -7.97 9.62 8.66
N VAL A 176 -8.93 9.48 9.59
CA VAL A 176 -9.65 10.60 10.18
C VAL A 176 -8.84 11.30 11.27
N ASN A 177 -8.13 10.56 12.10
CA ASN A 177 -7.38 11.09 13.26
C ASN A 177 -5.86 10.88 13.20
N GLY A 178 -5.38 10.13 12.19
CA GLY A 178 -3.96 9.86 11.98
C GLY A 178 -3.35 8.82 12.94
N GLU A 179 -4.15 8.18 13.80
CA GLU A 179 -3.66 7.17 14.73
C GLU A 179 -3.23 5.89 14.00
N VAL A 180 -2.04 5.39 14.32
CA VAL A 180 -1.57 4.09 13.85
C VAL A 180 -2.33 3.00 14.59
N ILE A 181 -3.05 2.16 13.84
CA ILE A 181 -3.83 1.06 14.38
C ILE A 181 -2.95 -0.18 14.52
N CYS A 182 -2.24 -0.54 13.46
CA CYS A 182 -1.32 -1.66 13.48
C CYS A 182 -0.15 -1.43 12.53
N ARG A 183 0.95 -2.11 12.82
CA ARG A 183 2.19 -2.10 12.04
C ARG A 183 2.74 -3.52 11.92
N TYR A 184 3.35 -3.78 10.78
CA TYR A 184 4.08 -4.99 10.50
C TYR A 184 5.40 -4.64 9.82
N ASP A 185 6.50 -5.12 10.39
CA ASP A 185 7.84 -4.96 9.80
C ASP A 185 8.12 -6.16 8.89
N LEU A 186 8.54 -5.88 7.65
CA LEU A 186 8.75 -6.88 6.60
C LEU A 186 10.13 -7.54 6.65
N ASP A 187 10.99 -7.10 7.56
CA ASP A 187 12.38 -7.55 7.66
C ASP A 187 12.45 -9.05 7.97
N GLU A 188 13.27 -9.75 7.18
CA GLU A 188 13.69 -11.14 7.35
C GLU A 188 12.72 -12.23 6.84
N ASP A 189 11.40 -11.99 6.76
CA ASP A 189 10.43 -13.04 6.43
C ASP A 189 10.35 -13.39 4.94
N PHE A 190 10.80 -12.49 4.03
CA PHE A 190 10.58 -12.61 2.58
C PHE A 190 11.88 -12.50 1.76
N SER A 191 12.95 -13.14 2.22
CA SER A 191 14.31 -12.93 1.72
C SER A 191 14.56 -13.27 0.24
N THR A 192 13.67 -14.01 -0.40
CA THR A 192 13.81 -14.41 -1.81
C THR A 192 12.68 -13.93 -2.71
N ASP A 193 11.64 -13.34 -2.15
CA ASP A 193 10.44 -12.94 -2.88
C ASP A 193 10.63 -11.58 -3.55
N LYS A 194 9.98 -11.39 -4.69
CA LYS A 194 9.92 -10.13 -5.44
C LYS A 194 8.60 -9.41 -5.28
N GLY A 195 7.62 -10.09 -4.72
CA GLY A 195 6.32 -9.58 -4.39
C GLY A 195 5.80 -10.28 -3.15
N VAL A 196 5.17 -9.53 -2.25
CA VAL A 196 4.68 -10.03 -0.98
C VAL A 196 3.27 -9.54 -0.70
N GLU A 197 2.51 -10.38 0.00
CA GLU A 197 1.25 -9.96 0.61
C GLU A 197 1.56 -9.19 1.89
N LEU A 198 1.12 -7.94 1.95
CA LEU A 198 1.31 -7.08 3.12
C LEU A 198 0.24 -7.32 4.18
N GLY A 199 -1.00 -7.56 3.74
CA GLY A 199 -2.12 -7.83 4.62
C GLY A 199 -3.46 -7.82 3.92
N ARG A 200 -4.50 -8.23 4.65
CA ARG A 200 -5.88 -8.27 4.17
C ARG A 200 -6.82 -7.60 5.14
N TYR A 201 -7.70 -6.77 4.61
CA TYR A 201 -8.86 -6.27 5.31
C TYR A 201 -10.08 -7.11 4.97
N ASN A 202 -10.65 -7.79 5.95
CA ASN A 202 -11.81 -8.64 5.77
C ASN A 202 -13.10 -7.91 6.20
N ARG A 203 -13.94 -7.54 5.24
CA ARG A 203 -15.18 -6.81 5.50
C ARG A 203 -16.25 -7.65 6.24
N LEU A 204 -16.24 -8.95 6.08
CA LEU A 204 -17.23 -9.83 6.72
C LEU A 204 -17.03 -9.89 8.22
N ALA A 205 -15.80 -9.75 8.72
CA ALA A 205 -15.50 -9.71 10.15
C ALA A 205 -16.19 -8.52 10.84
N GLN A 206 -16.25 -7.35 10.19
CA GLN A 206 -16.92 -6.17 10.73
C GLN A 206 -18.46 -6.30 10.82
N LYS A 207 -19.06 -7.14 10.02
CA LYS A 207 -20.53 -7.32 10.03
C LYS A 207 -21.03 -8.25 11.15
N GLY A 208 -20.16 -8.65 12.08
CA GLY A 208 -20.53 -9.52 13.20
C GLY A 208 -21.01 -10.90 12.78
N LYS A 209 -20.65 -11.36 11.58
CA LYS A 209 -21.07 -12.64 11.02
C LYS A 209 -20.05 -13.78 11.20
N TYR A 210 -18.99 -13.58 11.95
CA TYR A 210 -18.18 -14.71 12.39
C TYR A 210 -18.86 -15.40 13.57
N LYS A 211 -19.69 -16.39 13.29
CA LYS A 211 -19.87 -17.49 14.23
C LYS A 211 -18.59 -18.31 14.15
N GLN A 212 -17.85 -18.39 15.26
CA GLN A 212 -16.88 -19.45 15.45
C GLN A 212 -17.66 -20.78 15.36
N GLU A 213 -17.37 -21.56 14.34
CA GLU A 213 -17.66 -23.00 14.36
C GLU A 213 -16.45 -23.75 14.89
#